data_ee354ebce6ee1e8aacd4a8074d150b0c
#
_entry.id   ee354ebce6ee1e8aacd4a8074d150b0c
#
_cell.length_a   1.000
_cell.length_b   1.000
_cell.length_c   1.000
_cell.angle_alpha   90.00
_cell.angle_beta   90.00
_cell.angle_gamma   90.00
#
_symmetry.space_group_name_H-M   'P 1'
#
loop_
_entity.id
_entity.type
_entity.pdbx_description
1 polymer ?
#
loop_
_entity_poly.entity_id
_entity_poly.type
_entity_poly.pdbx_seq_one_letter_code
_entity_poly.pdbx_strand_id
1 'polypeptide(L)'
;MPITTGAKKAHRASLRKHVFNVRRKSAMNETVKKLRKLILAGSTKEAEAMLPETYKAIDKAAKSGVIKENTASRKKSRLVAALKKTK
;
A
#
# COMPACT_ATOMS: atom_id res chain seq x y z
N MET A 1 -13.72 12.32 -33.11
CA MET A 1 -13.81 10.87 -33.19
C MET A 1 -15.08 10.41 -32.48
N PRO A 2 -15.98 9.71 -33.15
CA PRO A 2 -17.21 9.28 -32.48
C PRO A 2 -16.89 8.17 -31.48
N ILE A 3 -17.02 8.50 -30.21
CA ILE A 3 -16.86 7.53 -29.14
C ILE A 3 -18.26 6.93 -28.86
N THR A 4 -18.38 5.62 -28.94
CA THR A 4 -19.63 4.93 -28.65
C THR A 4 -20.01 5.10 -27.18
N THR A 5 -21.30 4.99 -26.86
CA THR A 5 -21.78 5.08 -25.47
C THR A 5 -21.10 4.04 -24.59
N GLY A 6 -20.89 2.83 -25.12
CA GLY A 6 -20.17 1.77 -24.40
C GLY A 6 -18.72 2.14 -24.10
N ALA A 7 -18.02 2.76 -25.08
CA ALA A 7 -16.63 3.19 -24.89
C ALA A 7 -16.53 4.31 -23.85
N LYS A 8 -17.46 5.25 -23.83
CA LYS A 8 -17.53 6.31 -22.82
C LYS A 8 -17.73 5.73 -21.41
N LYS A 9 -18.61 4.75 -21.28
CA LYS A 9 -18.88 4.08 -20.03
C LYS A 9 -17.66 3.32 -19.53
N ALA A 10 -16.98 2.60 -20.41
CA ALA A 10 -15.75 1.87 -20.10
C ALA A 10 -14.64 2.82 -19.65
N HIS A 11 -14.52 3.98 -20.33
CA HIS A 11 -13.53 5.00 -19.96
C HIS A 11 -13.78 5.56 -18.56
N ARG A 12 -15.02 5.88 -18.22
CA ARG A 12 -15.40 6.36 -16.87
C ARG A 12 -15.10 5.31 -15.81
N ALA A 13 -15.43 4.04 -16.07
CA ALA A 13 -15.15 2.94 -15.15
C ALA A 13 -13.63 2.81 -14.94
N SER A 14 -12.84 2.92 -16.00
CA SER A 14 -11.38 2.88 -15.95
C SER A 14 -10.81 4.03 -15.11
N LEU A 15 -11.34 5.24 -15.25
CA LEU A 15 -10.93 6.40 -14.46
C LEU A 15 -11.22 6.20 -12.98
N ARG A 16 -12.40 5.69 -12.62
CA ARG A 16 -12.76 5.38 -11.24
C ARG A 16 -11.80 4.36 -10.64
N LYS A 17 -11.53 3.29 -11.37
CA LYS A 17 -10.59 2.25 -10.96
C LYS A 17 -9.21 2.82 -10.71
N HIS A 18 -8.75 3.72 -11.57
CA HIS A 18 -7.47 4.41 -11.41
C HIS A 18 -7.43 5.23 -10.12
N VAL A 19 -8.48 5.98 -9.83
CA VAL A 19 -8.58 6.79 -8.60
C VAL A 19 -8.52 5.89 -7.36
N PHE A 20 -9.24 4.78 -7.33
CA PHE A 20 -9.17 3.83 -6.23
C PHE A 20 -7.78 3.25 -6.05
N ASN A 21 -7.12 2.88 -7.14
CA ASN A 21 -5.75 2.34 -7.10
C ASN A 21 -4.76 3.37 -6.55
N VAL A 22 -4.87 4.63 -6.95
CA VAL A 22 -4.03 5.72 -6.45
C VAL A 22 -4.24 5.91 -4.95
N ARG A 23 -5.49 5.91 -4.48
CA ARG A 23 -5.81 6.04 -3.05
C ARG A 23 -5.22 4.91 -2.23
N ARG A 24 -5.35 3.65 -2.71
CA ARG A 24 -4.82 2.48 -2.02
C ARG A 24 -3.30 2.51 -1.96
N LYS A 25 -2.66 2.91 -3.05
CA LYS A 25 -1.21 3.05 -3.12
C LYS A 25 -0.73 4.14 -2.16
N SER A 26 -1.42 5.28 -2.13
CA SER A 26 -1.10 6.39 -1.23
C SER A 26 -1.25 5.97 0.24
N ALA A 27 -2.33 5.27 0.58
CA ALA A 27 -2.57 4.78 1.94
C ALA A 27 -1.48 3.80 2.37
N MET A 28 -1.10 2.87 1.49
CA MET A 28 -0.02 1.93 1.74
C MET A 28 1.31 2.65 1.95
N ASN A 29 1.68 3.54 1.04
CA ASN A 29 2.94 4.29 1.12
C ASN A 29 3.00 5.15 2.37
N GLU A 30 1.91 5.81 2.73
CA GLU A 30 1.81 6.64 3.93
C GLU A 30 2.03 5.82 5.20
N THR A 31 1.37 4.66 5.29
CA THR A 31 1.52 3.76 6.44
C THR A 31 2.94 3.24 6.56
N VAL A 32 3.53 2.82 5.45
CA VAL A 32 4.92 2.34 5.39
C VAL A 32 5.88 3.45 5.80
N LYS A 33 5.65 4.66 5.34
CA LYS A 33 6.46 5.82 5.66
C LYS A 33 6.42 6.15 7.16
N LYS A 34 5.24 6.11 7.76
CA LYS A 34 5.06 6.32 9.21
C LYS A 34 5.79 5.26 10.01
N LEU A 35 5.66 4.00 9.60
CA LEU A 35 6.36 2.89 10.26
C LEU A 35 7.86 3.05 10.19
N ARG A 36 8.40 3.37 9.03
CA ARG A 36 9.86 3.62 8.86
C ARG A 36 10.33 4.76 9.73
N LYS A 37 9.54 5.82 9.83
CA LYS A 37 9.85 6.97 10.67
C LYS A 37 9.96 6.58 12.13
N LEU A 38 9.04 5.74 12.62
CA LEU A 38 9.06 5.23 13.99
C LEU A 38 10.28 4.33 14.23
N ILE A 39 10.63 3.50 13.26
CA ILE A 39 11.82 2.63 13.33
C ILE A 39 13.09 3.48 13.43
N LEU A 40 13.21 4.51 12.60
CA LEU A 40 14.36 5.42 12.60
C LEU A 40 14.47 6.22 13.90
N ALA A 41 13.33 6.55 14.50
CA ALA A 41 13.28 7.27 15.78
C ALA A 41 13.58 6.36 16.98
N GLY A 42 13.68 5.06 16.77
CA GLY A 42 13.91 4.09 17.83
C GLY A 42 12.67 3.73 18.63
N SER A 43 11.49 4.16 18.18
CA SER A 43 10.20 3.89 18.85
C SER A 43 9.69 2.48 18.48
N THR A 44 10.40 1.44 18.91
CA THR A 44 10.09 0.06 18.55
C THR A 44 8.70 -0.39 18.99
N LYS A 45 8.26 -0.01 20.18
CA LYS A 45 6.93 -0.37 20.69
C LYS A 45 5.83 0.20 19.80
N GLU A 46 5.93 1.46 19.42
CA GLU A 46 4.96 2.13 18.54
C GLU A 46 5.00 1.52 17.14
N ALA A 47 6.18 1.20 16.65
CA ALA A 47 6.36 0.55 15.36
C ALA A 47 5.71 -0.84 15.35
N GLU A 48 5.89 -1.64 16.40
CA GLU A 48 5.23 -2.93 16.55
C GLU A 48 3.72 -2.81 16.58
N ALA A 49 3.20 -1.78 17.26
CA ALA A 49 1.78 -1.52 17.32
C ALA A 49 1.20 -1.15 15.95
N MET A 50 1.99 -0.52 15.09
CA MET A 50 1.61 -0.17 13.72
C MET A 50 1.70 -1.31 12.72
N LEU A 51 2.43 -2.38 13.02
CA LEU A 51 2.65 -3.49 12.10
C LEU A 51 1.34 -4.09 11.54
N PRO A 52 0.33 -4.44 12.35
CA PRO A 52 -0.91 -4.99 11.82
C PRO A 52 -1.60 -4.05 10.82
N GLU A 53 -1.62 -2.77 11.10
CA GLU A 53 -2.22 -1.75 10.24
C GLU A 53 -1.45 -1.63 8.91
N THR A 54 -0.13 -1.64 8.99
CA THR A 54 0.74 -1.59 7.82
C THR A 54 0.56 -2.83 6.95
N TYR A 55 0.51 -4.01 7.56
CA TYR A 55 0.26 -5.27 6.85
C TYR A 55 -1.10 -5.25 6.16
N LYS A 56 -2.12 -4.75 6.83
CA LYS A 56 -3.46 -4.62 6.27
C LYS A 56 -3.46 -3.73 5.03
N ALA A 57 -2.77 -2.60 5.08
CA ALA A 57 -2.66 -1.68 3.94
C ALA A 57 -1.94 -2.33 2.75
N ILE A 58 -0.83 -3.03 3.01
CA ILE A 58 -0.06 -3.74 2.00
C ILE A 58 -0.88 -4.87 1.37
N ASP A 59 -1.58 -5.66 2.19
CA ASP A 59 -2.42 -6.77 1.73
C ASP A 59 -3.60 -6.27 0.89
N LYS A 60 -4.22 -5.17 1.28
CA LYS A 60 -5.29 -4.55 0.49
C LYS A 60 -4.78 -4.09 -0.87
N ALA A 61 -3.59 -3.50 -0.93
CA ALA A 61 -2.97 -3.08 -2.18
C ALA A 61 -2.68 -4.28 -3.09
N ALA A 62 -2.18 -5.38 -2.53
CA ALA A 62 -1.92 -6.62 -3.27
C ALA A 62 -3.22 -7.25 -3.78
N LYS A 63 -4.23 -7.34 -2.94
CA LYS A 63 -5.54 -7.90 -3.29
C LYS A 63 -6.21 -7.13 -4.42
N SER A 64 -6.00 -5.83 -4.46
CA SER A 64 -6.58 -4.95 -5.49
C SER A 64 -5.76 -4.93 -6.78
N GLY A 65 -4.61 -5.59 -6.81
CA GLY A 65 -3.74 -5.59 -7.97
C GLY A 65 -2.90 -4.32 -8.14
N VAL A 66 -2.87 -3.45 -7.14
CA VAL A 66 -2.03 -2.25 -7.14
C VAL A 66 -0.56 -2.62 -7.11
N ILE A 67 -0.23 -3.66 -6.33
CA ILE A 67 1.10 -4.25 -6.28
C ILE A 67 0.98 -5.77 -6.44
N LYS A 68 2.07 -6.42 -6.83
CA LYS A 68 2.12 -7.87 -6.95
C LYS A 68 2.29 -8.50 -5.57
N GLU A 69 1.80 -9.73 -5.39
CA GLU A 69 1.93 -10.48 -4.13
C GLU A 69 3.38 -10.61 -3.68
N ASN A 70 4.29 -10.86 -4.61
CA ASN A 70 5.72 -10.96 -4.31
C ASN A 70 6.27 -9.64 -3.77
N THR A 71 5.82 -8.53 -4.33
CA THR A 71 6.20 -7.19 -3.86
C THR A 71 5.65 -6.95 -2.45
N ALA A 72 4.42 -7.37 -2.18
CA ALA A 72 3.80 -7.25 -0.86
C ALA A 72 4.59 -8.04 0.19
N SER A 73 4.92 -9.29 -0.11
CA SER A 73 5.72 -10.16 0.77
C SER A 73 7.08 -9.56 1.05
N ARG A 74 7.74 -9.02 0.03
CA ARG A 74 9.05 -8.37 0.16
C ARG A 74 8.98 -7.13 1.06
N LYS A 75 7.97 -6.29 0.87
CA LYS A 75 7.76 -5.10 1.70
C LYS A 75 7.56 -5.46 3.17
N LYS A 76 6.72 -6.45 3.45
CA LYS A 76 6.50 -6.96 4.81
C LYS A 76 7.78 -7.47 5.44
N SER A 77 8.51 -8.32 4.72
CA SER A 77 9.77 -8.89 5.21
C SER A 77 10.81 -7.83 5.53
N ARG A 78 10.96 -6.84 4.65
CA ARG A 78 11.92 -5.74 4.85
C ARG A 78 11.55 -4.89 6.06
N LEU A 79 10.27 -4.63 6.27
CA LEU A 79 9.81 -3.84 7.42
C LEU A 79 10.09 -4.56 8.73
N VAL A 80 9.81 -5.86 8.78
CA VAL A 80 10.08 -6.69 9.96
C VAL A 80 11.58 -6.77 10.22
N ALA A 81 12.39 -6.96 9.17
CA ALA A 81 13.84 -7.00 9.29
C ALA A 81 14.41 -5.68 9.82
N ALA A 82 13.90 -4.55 9.33
CA ALA A 82 14.30 -3.23 9.81
C ALA A 82 13.93 -3.04 11.29
N LEU A 83 12.76 -3.50 11.70
CA LEU A 83 12.31 -3.43 13.09
C LEU A 83 13.19 -4.28 14.00
N LYS A 84 13.50 -5.51 13.60
CA LYS A 84 14.39 -6.41 14.34
C LYS A 84 15.80 -5.85 14.48
N LYS A 85 16.28 -5.18 13.44
CA LYS A 85 17.61 -4.57 13.44
C LYS A 85 17.72 -3.42 14.44
N THR A 86 16.61 -2.73 14.70
CA THR A 86 16.54 -1.62 15.65
C THR A 86 16.43 -2.09 17.09
N LYS A 87 15.89 -3.28 17.28
CA LYS A 87 15.84 -3.92 18.60
C LYS A 87 17.25 -4.39 18.99
#